data_3a6e983fd02b057ec9fa3c9893758e55
#
_entry.id   3a6e983fd02b057ec9fa3c9893758e55
#
_cell.length_a   1.000
_cell.length_b   1.000
_cell.length_c   1.000
_cell.angle_alpha   90.00
_cell.angle_beta   90.00
_cell.angle_gamma   90.00
#
_symmetry.space_group_name_H-M   'P 1'
#
loop_
_entity.id
_entity.type
_entity.pdbx_description
1 polymer ?
#
loop_
_entity_poly.entity_id
_entity_poly.type
_entity_poly.pdbx_seq_one_letter_code
_entity_poly.pdbx_strand_id
1 'polypeptide(L)'
;MTTKFFLYAIAALGALQSAAAQPRLIVQIVVGSMRGEDLDRYAENFGEGGFRRLTEGGTVYADSRYDYLQTTTPVSLATLTTGAMPSTHGVIGSRWVDYTTNRTVELTAGRKGPGAYHLIAPTLAETLLRHAP
;
A
#
# COMPACT_ATOMS: atom_id res chain seq x y z
N MET A 1 -16.50 -48.53 11.85
CA MET A 1 -15.17 -48.08 12.30
C MET A 1 -14.53 -47.02 11.35
N THR A 2 -14.91 -46.98 10.12
CA THR A 2 -14.41 -46.11 9.04
C THR A 2 -14.79 -44.62 9.13
N THR A 3 -15.98 -44.30 9.64
CA THR A 3 -16.48 -42.91 9.66
C THR A 3 -15.72 -42.01 10.68
N LYS A 4 -15.25 -42.59 11.78
CA LYS A 4 -14.47 -41.84 12.80
C LYS A 4 -13.07 -41.49 12.32
N PHE A 5 -12.43 -42.35 11.50
CA PHE A 5 -11.13 -42.07 10.90
C PHE A 5 -11.21 -40.92 9.88
N PHE A 6 -12.31 -40.83 9.12
CA PHE A 6 -12.52 -39.75 8.16
C PHE A 6 -12.70 -38.37 8.84
N LEU A 7 -13.38 -38.35 10.00
CA LEU A 7 -13.53 -37.11 10.77
C LEU A 7 -12.21 -36.62 11.37
N TYR A 8 -11.36 -37.51 11.85
CA TYR A 8 -10.04 -37.14 12.37
C TYR A 8 -9.07 -36.66 11.25
N ALA A 9 -9.16 -37.22 10.05
CA ALA A 9 -8.37 -36.80 8.92
C ALA A 9 -8.75 -35.39 8.44
N ILE A 10 -10.04 -35.04 8.42
CA ILE A 10 -10.52 -33.69 8.08
C ILE A 10 -10.14 -32.68 9.15
N ALA A 11 -10.20 -33.05 10.43
CA ALA A 11 -9.78 -32.20 11.54
C ALA A 11 -8.26 -31.93 11.51
N ALA A 12 -7.45 -32.92 11.13
CA ALA A 12 -6.01 -32.77 10.99
C ALA A 12 -5.59 -31.90 9.78
N LEU A 13 -6.35 -31.93 8.66
CA LEU A 13 -6.12 -31.06 7.53
C LEU A 13 -6.48 -29.59 7.84
N GLY A 14 -7.46 -29.35 8.71
CA GLY A 14 -7.83 -28.00 9.16
C GLY A 14 -6.80 -27.33 10.08
N ALA A 15 -5.93 -28.12 10.72
CA ALA A 15 -4.88 -27.62 11.63
C ALA A 15 -3.59 -27.17 10.91
N LEU A 16 -3.46 -27.41 9.61
CA LEU A 16 -2.36 -26.96 8.76
C LEU A 16 -2.58 -25.57 8.15
N GLN A 17 -3.48 -24.76 8.73
CA GLN A 17 -3.46 -23.34 8.48
C GLN A 17 -2.14 -22.83 9.08
N SER A 18 -1.15 -22.66 8.20
CA SER A 18 0.10 -21.98 8.53
C SER A 18 -0.29 -20.70 9.23
N ALA A 19 0.02 -20.59 10.51
CA ALA A 19 0.02 -19.31 11.19
C ALA A 19 1.02 -18.45 10.40
N ALA A 20 0.50 -17.65 9.46
CA ALA A 20 1.33 -16.71 8.71
C ALA A 20 2.00 -15.85 9.76
N ALA A 21 3.29 -16.03 9.94
CA ALA A 21 4.06 -15.29 10.91
C ALA A 21 3.83 -13.80 10.62
N GLN A 22 3.32 -13.06 11.59
CA GLN A 22 3.09 -11.62 11.41
C GLN A 22 4.42 -10.97 11.03
N PRO A 23 4.47 -10.17 9.97
CA PRO A 23 5.69 -9.53 9.55
C PRO A 23 6.19 -8.60 10.66
N ARG A 24 7.45 -8.74 11.05
CA ARG A 24 8.07 -7.89 12.08
C ARG A 24 8.47 -6.51 11.55
N LEU A 25 8.58 -6.39 10.23
CA LEU A 25 8.93 -5.16 9.53
C LEU A 25 8.26 -5.16 8.16
N ILE A 26 7.61 -4.06 7.82
CA ILE A 26 7.09 -3.78 6.48
C ILE A 26 7.84 -2.55 5.97
N VAL A 27 8.47 -2.69 4.79
CA VAL A 27 9.16 -1.57 4.13
C VAL A 27 8.43 -1.27 2.83
N GLN A 28 7.90 -0.06 2.71
CA GLN A 28 7.28 0.44 1.49
C GLN A 28 8.26 1.38 0.79
N ILE A 29 8.68 1.02 -0.43
CA ILE A 29 9.58 1.83 -1.26
C ILE A 29 8.78 2.35 -2.44
N VAL A 30 8.70 3.68 -2.56
CA VAL A 30 8.01 4.35 -3.66
C VAL A 30 9.04 5.09 -4.50
N VAL A 31 9.12 4.76 -5.77
CA VAL A 31 10.02 5.40 -6.73
C VAL A 31 9.20 6.28 -7.66
N GLY A 32 9.28 7.60 -7.44
CA GLY A 32 8.57 8.58 -8.26
C GLY A 32 9.09 8.63 -9.69
N SER A 33 8.20 8.88 -10.66
CA SER A 33 8.52 9.02 -12.09
C SER A 33 9.15 7.79 -12.76
N MET A 34 9.25 6.67 -12.08
CA MET A 34 9.69 5.40 -12.66
C MET A 34 8.54 4.78 -13.45
N ARG A 35 8.80 4.38 -14.67
CA ARG A 35 7.84 3.66 -15.52
C ARG A 35 7.93 2.15 -15.25
N GLY A 36 6.82 1.42 -15.37
CA GLY A 36 6.83 -0.03 -15.27
C GLY A 36 7.79 -0.68 -16.28
N GLU A 37 7.83 -0.15 -17.50
CA GLU A 37 8.74 -0.58 -18.59
C GLU A 37 10.24 -0.41 -18.26
N ASP A 38 10.59 0.44 -17.30
CA ASP A 38 12.00 0.68 -16.95
C ASP A 38 12.61 -0.55 -16.26
N LEU A 39 11.79 -1.39 -15.63
CA LEU A 39 12.26 -2.66 -15.07
C LEU A 39 12.78 -3.60 -16.15
N ASP A 40 12.07 -3.71 -17.27
CA ASP A 40 12.49 -4.54 -18.39
C ASP A 40 13.61 -3.88 -19.20
N ARG A 41 13.49 -2.56 -19.44
CA ARG A 41 14.46 -1.79 -20.24
C ARG A 41 15.85 -1.80 -19.65
N TYR A 42 15.98 -1.77 -18.34
CA TYR A 42 17.25 -1.71 -17.62
C TYR A 42 17.61 -3.00 -16.90
N ALA A 43 16.90 -4.10 -17.18
CA ALA A 43 17.09 -5.40 -16.51
C ALA A 43 18.55 -5.89 -16.51
N GLU A 44 19.25 -5.68 -17.64
CA GLU A 44 20.65 -6.07 -17.78
C GLU A 44 21.62 -5.28 -16.90
N ASN A 45 21.22 -4.05 -16.51
CA ASN A 45 22.02 -3.18 -15.66
C ASN A 45 21.80 -3.42 -14.16
N PHE A 46 20.80 -4.21 -13.80
CA PHE A 46 20.52 -4.51 -12.39
C PHE A 46 21.47 -5.57 -11.85
N GLY A 47 22.12 -5.27 -10.74
CA GLY A 47 22.89 -6.26 -9.99
C GLY A 47 21.98 -7.33 -9.37
N GLU A 48 22.58 -8.36 -8.78
CA GLU A 48 21.87 -9.49 -8.16
C GLU A 48 20.96 -9.09 -6.98
N GLY A 49 21.27 -7.96 -6.33
CA GLY A 49 20.44 -7.35 -5.31
C GLY A 49 19.36 -6.42 -5.88
N GLY A 50 18.66 -5.68 -5.01
CA GLY A 50 17.72 -4.65 -5.41
C GLY A 50 16.57 -5.15 -6.27
N PHE A 51 16.37 -4.55 -7.43
CA PHE A 51 15.24 -4.86 -8.32
C PHE A 51 15.22 -6.32 -8.78
N ARG A 52 16.35 -6.90 -9.19
CA ARG A 52 16.42 -8.30 -9.63
C ARG A 52 15.95 -9.23 -8.52
N ARG A 53 16.45 -9.06 -7.31
CA ARG A 53 16.03 -9.88 -6.16
C ARG A 53 14.53 -9.74 -5.88
N LEU A 54 13.95 -8.53 -6.03
CA LEU A 54 12.54 -8.30 -5.79
C LEU A 54 11.66 -8.89 -6.89
N THR A 55 12.07 -8.77 -8.16
CA THR A 55 11.30 -9.29 -9.29
C THR A 55 11.38 -10.81 -9.44
N GLU A 56 12.52 -11.42 -9.14
CA GLU A 56 12.71 -12.87 -9.24
C GLU A 56 12.19 -13.62 -8.00
N GLY A 57 12.34 -13.02 -6.81
CA GLY A 57 11.95 -13.64 -5.53
C GLY A 57 10.59 -13.21 -4.98
N GLY A 58 9.95 -12.22 -5.60
CA GLY A 58 8.69 -11.63 -5.15
C GLY A 58 7.55 -11.82 -6.13
N THR A 59 6.46 -11.11 -5.88
CA THR A 59 5.30 -11.05 -6.78
C THR A 59 5.29 -9.72 -7.51
N VAL A 60 5.25 -9.75 -8.84
CA VAL A 60 5.17 -8.56 -9.70
C VAL A 60 3.75 -8.39 -10.20
N TYR A 61 3.15 -7.24 -9.95
CA TYR A 61 1.85 -6.83 -10.48
C TYR A 61 2.06 -5.89 -11.67
N ALA A 62 2.32 -6.46 -12.84
CA ALA A 62 2.71 -5.71 -14.04
C ALA A 62 1.61 -4.77 -14.57
N ASP A 63 0.34 -5.05 -14.30
CA ASP A 63 -0.81 -4.28 -14.82
C ASP A 63 -1.56 -3.53 -13.71
N SER A 64 -0.82 -3.06 -12.69
CA SER A 64 -1.40 -2.23 -11.65
C SER A 64 -1.63 -0.80 -12.15
N ARG A 65 -2.86 -0.28 -11.97
CA ARG A 65 -3.26 1.05 -12.44
C ARG A 65 -4.03 1.81 -11.37
N TYR A 66 -3.97 3.13 -11.45
CA TYR A 66 -4.87 3.99 -10.69
C TYR A 66 -6.17 4.21 -11.47
N ASP A 67 -7.31 4.06 -10.82
CA ASP A 67 -8.64 4.29 -11.42
C ASP A 67 -9.07 5.76 -11.34
N TYR A 68 -8.12 6.68 -11.24
CA TYR A 68 -8.37 8.11 -11.19
C TYR A 68 -7.33 8.90 -12.01
N LEU A 69 -7.70 10.08 -12.48
CA LEU A 69 -6.92 10.87 -13.42
C LEU A 69 -5.71 11.57 -12.77
N GLN A 70 -5.89 12.10 -11.56
CA GLN A 70 -4.89 12.96 -10.93
C GLN A 70 -3.85 12.15 -10.13
N THR A 71 -2.78 11.75 -10.78
CA THR A 71 -1.70 10.92 -10.21
C THR A 71 -0.49 11.73 -9.76
N THR A 72 -0.71 12.93 -9.20
CA THR A 72 0.38 13.72 -8.60
C THR A 72 0.96 13.01 -7.37
N THR A 73 2.21 13.30 -7.04
CA THR A 73 2.92 12.65 -5.93
C THR A 73 2.12 12.57 -4.62
N PRO A 74 1.52 13.66 -4.09
CA PRO A 74 0.79 13.57 -2.83
C PRO A 74 -0.45 12.69 -2.92
N VAL A 75 -1.17 12.72 -4.04
CA VAL A 75 -2.37 11.88 -4.25
C VAL A 75 -1.99 10.41 -4.33
N SER A 76 -0.97 10.08 -5.13
CA SER A 76 -0.49 8.70 -5.28
C SER A 76 0.08 8.15 -3.96
N LEU A 77 0.84 8.95 -3.21
CA LEU A 77 1.35 8.53 -1.90
C LEU A 77 0.21 8.29 -0.91
N ALA A 78 -0.82 9.14 -0.88
CA ALA A 78 -1.99 8.94 -0.05
C ALA A 78 -2.70 7.63 -0.41
N THR A 79 -2.90 7.36 -1.71
CA THR A 79 -3.48 6.09 -2.18
C THR A 79 -2.64 4.89 -1.77
N LEU A 80 -1.33 4.93 -1.99
CA LEU A 80 -0.43 3.81 -1.66
C LEU A 80 -0.34 3.54 -0.16
N THR A 81 -0.41 4.58 0.66
CA THR A 81 -0.29 4.44 2.12
C THR A 81 -1.61 4.06 2.81
N THR A 82 -2.75 4.38 2.21
CA THR A 82 -4.08 4.09 2.78
C THR A 82 -4.79 2.92 2.12
N GLY A 83 -4.39 2.54 0.88
CA GLY A 83 -5.13 1.59 0.06
C GLY A 83 -6.48 2.12 -0.44
N ALA A 84 -6.73 3.43 -0.32
CA ALA A 84 -8.00 4.06 -0.65
C ALA A 84 -7.87 5.01 -1.85
N MET A 85 -8.98 5.34 -2.50
CA MET A 85 -9.05 6.32 -3.59
C MET A 85 -9.09 7.76 -3.06
N PRO A 86 -8.78 8.78 -3.89
CA PRO A 86 -8.85 10.20 -3.52
C PRO A 86 -10.20 10.63 -2.92
N SER A 87 -11.30 10.08 -3.41
CA SER A 87 -12.65 10.32 -2.88
C SER A 87 -12.83 9.82 -1.43
N THR A 88 -12.02 8.86 -1.02
CA THR A 88 -12.09 8.26 0.32
C THR A 88 -11.02 8.83 1.24
N HIS A 89 -9.79 8.97 0.77
CA HIS A 89 -8.71 9.49 1.61
C HIS A 89 -8.62 11.03 1.66
N GLY A 90 -9.37 11.75 0.82
CA GLY A 90 -9.53 13.20 0.86
C GLY A 90 -8.39 14.03 0.27
N VAL A 91 -7.28 13.42 -0.16
CA VAL A 91 -6.14 14.14 -0.75
C VAL A 91 -6.32 14.22 -2.26
N ILE A 92 -6.47 15.43 -2.79
CA ILE A 92 -6.70 15.67 -4.22
C ILE A 92 -5.55 16.44 -4.89
N GLY A 93 -4.56 16.86 -4.12
CA GLY A 93 -3.39 17.60 -4.62
C GLY A 93 -2.52 18.08 -3.47
N SER A 94 -1.45 18.81 -3.77
CA SER A 94 -0.65 19.53 -2.78
C SER A 94 -1.35 20.81 -2.29
N ARG A 95 -2.21 21.37 -3.14
CA ARG A 95 -3.01 22.57 -2.88
C ARG A 95 -4.32 22.47 -3.65
N TRP A 96 -5.44 22.89 -3.03
CA TRP A 96 -6.75 22.99 -3.68
C TRP A 96 -7.61 24.08 -3.05
N VAL A 97 -8.72 24.43 -3.71
CA VAL A 97 -9.72 25.34 -3.16
C VAL A 97 -10.80 24.50 -2.49
N ASP A 98 -11.07 24.78 -1.24
CA ASP A 98 -12.24 24.28 -0.55
C ASP A 98 -13.45 25.15 -0.95
N TYR A 99 -14.34 24.59 -1.72
CA TYR A 99 -15.52 25.31 -2.23
C TYR A 99 -16.53 25.71 -1.14
N THR A 100 -16.49 25.06 0.01
CA THR A 100 -17.38 25.41 1.13
C THR A 100 -16.92 26.71 1.81
N THR A 101 -15.63 26.87 1.97
CA THR A 101 -15.02 28.02 2.65
C THR A 101 -14.45 29.05 1.69
N ASN A 102 -14.38 28.74 0.40
CA ASN A 102 -13.71 29.51 -0.66
C ASN A 102 -12.25 29.87 -0.31
N ARG A 103 -11.57 28.98 0.40
CA ARG A 103 -10.17 29.17 0.81
C ARG A 103 -9.26 28.16 0.15
N THR A 104 -8.04 28.60 -0.12
CA THR A 104 -6.98 27.68 -0.53
C THR A 104 -6.55 26.83 0.66
N VAL A 105 -6.55 25.53 0.46
CA VAL A 105 -6.05 24.53 1.40
C VAL A 105 -4.72 24.02 0.90
N GLU A 106 -3.73 23.93 1.77
CA GLU A 106 -2.48 23.26 1.52
C GLU A 106 -2.43 21.95 2.29
N LEU A 107 -2.09 20.86 1.59
CA LEU A 107 -2.13 19.49 2.12
C LEU A 107 -1.46 19.36 3.49
N THR A 108 -0.28 19.96 3.65
CA THR A 108 0.54 19.82 4.86
C THR A 108 0.31 20.93 5.88
N ALA A 109 -0.50 21.95 5.56
CA ALA A 109 -0.75 23.03 6.48
C ALA A 109 -1.74 22.63 7.57
N GLY A 110 -1.39 22.88 8.82
CA GLY A 110 -2.25 22.61 9.96
C GLY A 110 -1.99 23.58 11.12
N ARG A 111 -2.92 23.66 12.05
CA ARG A 111 -2.86 24.56 13.21
C ARG A 111 -1.67 24.34 14.13
N LYS A 112 -1.09 23.14 14.13
CA LYS A 112 0.05 22.73 14.98
C LYS A 112 1.35 22.57 14.19
N GLY A 113 1.42 23.11 12.96
CA GLY A 113 2.55 22.95 12.05
C GLY A 113 2.25 21.96 10.91
N PRO A 114 3.24 21.65 10.07
CA PRO A 114 3.08 20.71 8.96
C PRO A 114 2.64 19.32 9.42
N GLY A 115 1.70 18.70 8.68
CA GLY A 115 1.19 17.37 8.99
C GLY A 115 0.19 16.87 7.97
N ALA A 116 -0.28 15.64 8.13
CA ALA A 116 -1.25 14.99 7.24
C ALA A 116 -2.71 15.23 7.67
N TYR A 117 -3.06 16.45 8.05
CA TYR A 117 -4.37 16.79 8.63
C TYR A 117 -5.55 16.60 7.68
N HIS A 118 -5.29 16.58 6.38
CA HIS A 118 -6.29 16.41 5.33
C HIS A 118 -6.42 14.96 4.86
N LEU A 119 -5.61 14.04 5.40
CA LEU A 119 -5.74 12.63 5.16
C LEU A 119 -6.80 12.06 6.12
N ILE A 120 -7.95 11.67 5.58
CA ILE A 120 -9.11 11.22 6.38
C ILE A 120 -9.24 9.69 6.45
N ALA A 121 -8.49 8.96 5.63
CA ALA A 121 -8.41 7.50 5.71
C ALA A 121 -7.22 7.05 6.56
N PRO A 122 -7.33 5.96 7.34
CA PRO A 122 -6.22 5.42 8.10
C PRO A 122 -5.12 4.90 7.18
N THR A 123 -3.89 5.12 7.58
CA THR A 123 -2.73 4.57 6.86
C THR A 123 -2.48 3.11 7.22
N LEU A 124 -1.73 2.41 6.38
CA LEU A 124 -1.26 1.06 6.68
C LEU A 124 -0.51 1.02 8.03
N ALA A 125 0.33 2.02 8.29
CA ALA A 125 1.08 2.12 9.54
C ALA A 125 0.15 2.26 10.77
N GLU A 126 -0.87 3.12 10.70
CA GLU A 126 -1.87 3.24 11.76
C GLU A 126 -2.66 1.96 11.96
N THR A 127 -3.03 1.29 10.88
CA THR A 127 -3.76 0.02 10.93
C THR A 127 -2.90 -1.06 11.59
N LEU A 128 -1.64 -1.17 11.22
CA LEU A 128 -0.71 -2.11 11.84
C LEU A 128 -0.51 -1.84 13.33
N LEU A 129 -0.32 -0.56 13.72
CA LEU A 129 -0.16 -0.18 15.13
C LEU A 129 -1.40 -0.50 15.98
N ARG A 130 -2.60 -0.39 15.41
CA ARG A 130 -3.84 -0.75 16.11
C ARG A 130 -4.01 -2.25 16.33
N HIS A 131 -3.39 -3.08 15.48
CA HIS A 131 -3.49 -4.53 15.53
C HIS A 131 -2.17 -5.20 15.98
N ALA A 132 -1.16 -4.41 16.30
CA ALA A 132 0.06 -4.92 16.91
C ALA A 132 -0.25 -5.46 18.32
N PRO A 133 0.26 -6.65 18.66
CA PRO A 133 0.07 -7.25 19.97
C PRO A 133 0.79 -6.48 21.07
#